data_8624ef38f56cec398f461a35b5c51d25
#
_entry.id   8624ef38f56cec398f461a35b5c51d25
#
_cell.length_a   1.000
_cell.length_b   1.000
_cell.length_c   1.000
_cell.angle_alpha   90.00
_cell.angle_beta   90.00
_cell.angle_gamma   90.00
#
_symmetry.space_group_name_H-M   'P 1'
#
loop_
_entity.id
_entity.type
_entity.pdbx_description
1 polymer ?
#
loop_
_entity_poly.entity_id
_entity_poly.type
_entity_poly.pdbx_seq_one_letter_code
_entity_poly.pdbx_strand_id
1 'polypeptide(L)'
;MSKRVFMFPGQGSQYIGMGKEFYEAFPAAKEVFELAGEAAKLDVAKLCFEEEDKIDQTEYTQIAMLTTEAAILKVLQMEGVTADAAAGLSLGEYAAILAAEVMEPSDVFSLIRKRGQYMQNAVPTGGAMAAVLGMDAAVIEKVCEETIGEVFVANYNCPGQIVITGEQSAVDRASESLKEAGAKRVVPLKVSGPFHSPLLQEAGQKLSTALEKVQISTPKIGYLSNVTADYVTDPEKIRSLLPVQVCHSVCWQQTIERLIADGCDEFVEIGPGKTLSGFLRKINREIKCSNIDKLEDLKKYVG
;
A
#
# COMPACT_ATOMS: atom_id res chain seq x y z
N MET A 1 -12.93 -24.66 -7.06
CA MET A 1 -12.60 -23.55 -8.00
C MET A 1 -11.43 -22.80 -7.39
N SER A 2 -10.47 -22.35 -8.21
CA SER A 2 -9.39 -21.47 -7.76
C SER A 2 -9.99 -20.18 -7.22
N LYS A 3 -9.44 -19.67 -6.07
CA LYS A 3 -9.81 -18.37 -5.50
C LYS A 3 -8.72 -17.37 -5.82
N ARG A 4 -9.09 -16.30 -6.52
CA ARG A 4 -8.15 -15.26 -6.94
C ARG A 4 -8.17 -14.06 -6.01
N VAL A 5 -6.97 -13.54 -5.72
CA VAL A 5 -6.75 -12.33 -4.94
C VAL A 5 -6.07 -11.26 -5.81
N PHE A 6 -6.61 -10.05 -5.79
CA PHE A 6 -5.89 -8.88 -6.28
C PHE A 6 -5.05 -8.26 -5.17
N MET A 7 -3.77 -8.02 -5.46
CA MET A 7 -2.83 -7.36 -4.57
C MET A 7 -2.40 -6.03 -5.17
N PHE A 8 -2.37 -4.98 -4.34
CA PHE A 8 -1.99 -3.63 -4.77
C PHE A 8 -0.77 -3.15 -3.98
N PRO A 9 0.33 -2.78 -4.68
CA PRO A 9 1.56 -2.36 -4.02
C PRO A 9 1.43 -1.05 -3.27
N GLY A 10 2.37 -0.78 -2.38
CA GLY A 10 2.49 0.48 -1.66
C GLY A 10 3.54 1.41 -2.25
N GLN A 11 3.76 2.54 -1.56
CA GLN A 11 4.82 3.49 -1.88
C GLN A 11 6.21 2.80 -1.90
N GLY A 12 7.05 3.20 -2.85
CA GLY A 12 8.39 2.63 -3.09
C GLY A 12 8.49 1.81 -4.37
N SER A 13 7.38 1.60 -5.08
CA SER A 13 7.34 0.91 -6.38
C SER A 13 7.12 1.87 -7.56
N GLN A 14 6.89 3.16 -7.30
CA GLN A 14 6.63 4.17 -8.33
C GLN A 14 7.86 4.41 -9.22
N TYR A 15 7.58 4.76 -10.47
CA TYR A 15 8.59 5.20 -11.44
C TYR A 15 7.95 6.09 -12.51
N ILE A 16 8.74 6.96 -13.14
CA ILE A 16 8.26 7.81 -14.23
C ILE A 16 7.87 6.95 -15.44
N GLY A 17 6.68 7.20 -15.97
CA GLY A 17 6.08 6.44 -17.06
C GLY A 17 5.17 5.29 -16.62
N MET A 18 5.01 5.04 -15.31
CA MET A 18 4.06 4.03 -14.83
C MET A 18 2.64 4.32 -15.30
N GLY A 19 1.95 3.29 -15.79
CA GLY A 19 0.57 3.40 -16.33
C GLY A 19 0.46 4.02 -17.71
N LYS A 20 1.53 4.61 -18.29
CA LYS A 20 1.48 5.31 -19.58
C LYS A 20 1.00 4.43 -20.72
N GLU A 21 1.48 3.20 -20.82
CA GLU A 21 1.07 2.26 -21.86
C GLU A 21 -0.43 1.95 -21.80
N PHE A 22 -1.00 1.83 -20.60
CA PHE A 22 -2.45 1.63 -20.41
C PHE A 22 -3.24 2.89 -20.77
N TYR A 23 -2.76 4.06 -20.33
CA TYR A 23 -3.36 5.36 -20.67
C TYR A 23 -3.45 5.59 -22.18
N GLU A 24 -2.39 5.24 -22.93
CA GLU A 24 -2.33 5.41 -24.38
C GLU A 24 -3.15 4.35 -25.14
N ALA A 25 -3.23 3.12 -24.62
CA ALA A 25 -3.86 1.99 -25.31
C ALA A 25 -5.37 1.87 -25.03
N PHE A 26 -5.85 2.30 -23.87
CA PHE A 26 -7.23 2.07 -23.43
C PHE A 26 -7.94 3.36 -23.03
N PRO A 27 -9.03 3.76 -23.74
CA PRO A 27 -9.82 4.93 -23.34
C PRO A 27 -10.30 4.88 -21.89
N ALA A 28 -10.68 3.69 -21.39
CA ALA A 28 -11.12 3.51 -20.01
C ALA A 28 -10.01 3.76 -18.98
N ALA A 29 -8.76 3.44 -19.28
CA ALA A 29 -7.63 3.80 -18.43
C ALA A 29 -7.40 5.32 -18.42
N LYS A 30 -7.53 5.97 -19.59
CA LYS A 30 -7.44 7.41 -19.69
C LYS A 30 -8.52 8.12 -18.87
N GLU A 31 -9.77 7.64 -18.92
CA GLU A 31 -10.88 8.16 -18.10
C GLU A 31 -10.58 8.05 -16.60
N VAL A 32 -9.89 7.01 -16.14
CA VAL A 32 -9.46 6.88 -14.75
C VAL A 32 -8.46 7.98 -14.38
N PHE A 33 -7.48 8.26 -15.23
CA PHE A 33 -6.53 9.35 -15.00
C PHE A 33 -7.20 10.72 -14.98
N GLU A 34 -8.16 10.95 -15.87
CA GLU A 34 -8.95 12.20 -15.92
C GLU A 34 -9.77 12.39 -14.64
N LEU A 35 -10.49 11.34 -14.20
CA LEU A 35 -11.26 11.35 -12.95
C LEU A 35 -10.37 11.60 -11.73
N ALA A 36 -9.21 10.94 -11.66
CA ALA A 36 -8.24 11.15 -10.59
C ALA A 36 -7.71 12.59 -10.58
N GLY A 37 -7.46 13.15 -11.78
CA GLY A 37 -7.02 14.53 -11.95
C GLY A 37 -8.05 15.54 -11.45
N GLU A 38 -9.31 15.35 -11.79
CA GLU A 38 -10.42 16.19 -11.31
C GLU A 38 -10.57 16.12 -9.78
N ALA A 39 -10.58 14.90 -9.22
CA ALA A 39 -10.75 14.67 -7.78
C ALA A 39 -9.56 15.22 -6.96
N ALA A 40 -8.34 15.08 -7.46
CA ALA A 40 -7.12 15.54 -6.80
C ALA A 40 -6.77 17.02 -7.12
N LYS A 41 -7.43 17.63 -8.10
CA LYS A 41 -7.12 18.96 -8.66
C LYS A 41 -5.66 19.06 -9.12
N LEU A 42 -5.21 18.07 -9.88
CA LEU A 42 -3.84 17.87 -10.29
C LEU A 42 -3.79 17.18 -11.67
N ASP A 43 -2.85 17.52 -12.52
CA ASP A 43 -2.58 16.76 -13.73
C ASP A 43 -1.82 15.47 -13.35
N VAL A 44 -2.59 14.40 -13.09
CA VAL A 44 -2.01 13.12 -12.63
C VAL A 44 -1.29 12.40 -13.76
N ALA A 45 -1.71 12.57 -15.01
CA ALA A 45 -1.01 12.01 -16.16
C ALA A 45 0.39 12.62 -16.30
N LYS A 46 0.47 13.95 -16.26
CA LYS A 46 1.75 14.65 -16.26
C LYS A 46 2.62 14.27 -15.08
N LEU A 47 2.03 14.18 -13.88
CA LEU A 47 2.74 13.73 -12.68
C LEU A 47 3.38 12.35 -12.87
N CYS A 48 2.63 11.38 -13.38
CA CYS A 48 3.11 10.01 -13.58
C CYS A 48 4.15 9.90 -14.70
N PHE A 49 4.05 10.74 -15.74
CA PHE A 49 4.82 10.55 -16.96
C PHE A 49 6.03 11.46 -17.11
N GLU A 50 6.07 12.60 -16.41
CA GLU A 50 7.03 13.67 -16.68
C GLU A 50 7.64 14.32 -15.43
N GLU A 51 7.00 14.27 -14.25
CA GLU A 51 7.42 15.07 -13.09
C GLU A 51 8.31 14.27 -12.10
N GLU A 52 9.55 13.96 -12.52
CA GLU A 52 10.53 13.21 -11.70
C GLU A 52 10.74 13.82 -10.30
N ASP A 53 10.78 15.13 -10.19
CA ASP A 53 11.03 15.82 -8.91
C ASP A 53 9.92 15.63 -7.88
N LYS A 54 8.70 15.24 -8.33
CA LYS A 54 7.53 15.12 -7.48
C LYS A 54 7.15 13.68 -7.18
N ILE A 55 7.42 12.75 -8.09
CA ILE A 55 6.90 11.39 -8.02
C ILE A 55 7.28 10.66 -6.72
N ASP A 56 8.40 11.00 -6.10
CA ASP A 56 8.90 10.43 -4.85
C ASP A 56 8.43 11.19 -3.59
N GLN A 57 7.72 12.31 -3.74
CA GLN A 57 7.12 13.01 -2.62
C GLN A 57 5.79 12.35 -2.24
N THR A 58 5.62 11.97 -0.99
CA THR A 58 4.48 11.16 -0.50
C THR A 58 3.12 11.69 -0.93
N GLU A 59 2.91 13.01 -0.89
CA GLU A 59 1.66 13.63 -1.31
C GLU A 59 1.33 13.43 -2.79
N TYR A 60 2.34 13.26 -3.64
CA TYR A 60 2.19 12.97 -5.06
C TYR A 60 2.28 11.47 -5.37
N THR A 61 3.18 10.75 -4.70
CA THR A 61 3.34 9.31 -4.88
C THR A 61 2.02 8.58 -4.67
N GLN A 62 1.26 8.91 -3.62
CA GLN A 62 0.05 8.16 -3.27
C GLN A 62 -1.04 8.28 -4.34
N ILE A 63 -1.30 9.47 -4.84
CA ILE A 63 -2.30 9.66 -5.92
C ILE A 63 -1.81 9.06 -7.25
N ALA A 64 -0.53 9.17 -7.57
CA ALA A 64 0.04 8.63 -8.80
C ALA A 64 -0.02 7.09 -8.84
N MET A 65 0.36 6.44 -7.75
CA MET A 65 0.28 4.98 -7.59
C MET A 65 -1.14 4.48 -7.68
N LEU A 66 -2.05 5.03 -6.86
CA LEU A 66 -3.46 4.64 -6.87
C LEU A 66 -4.10 4.80 -8.25
N THR A 67 -3.81 5.90 -8.95
CA THR A 67 -4.36 6.13 -10.30
C THR A 67 -3.87 5.09 -11.29
N THR A 68 -2.58 4.74 -11.24
CA THR A 68 -2.00 3.69 -12.08
C THR A 68 -2.62 2.33 -11.78
N GLU A 69 -2.74 1.96 -10.51
CA GLU A 69 -3.37 0.72 -10.05
C GLU A 69 -4.83 0.62 -10.49
N ALA A 70 -5.60 1.70 -10.30
CA ALA A 70 -6.99 1.77 -10.71
C ALA A 70 -7.17 1.69 -12.23
N ALA A 71 -6.28 2.32 -13.02
CA ALA A 71 -6.32 2.24 -14.46
C ALA A 71 -6.06 0.81 -14.98
N ILE A 72 -5.06 0.13 -14.41
CA ILE A 72 -4.77 -1.28 -14.75
C ILE A 72 -5.92 -2.18 -14.31
N LEU A 73 -6.45 -1.99 -13.09
CA LEU A 73 -7.62 -2.73 -12.58
C LEU A 73 -8.82 -2.58 -13.51
N LYS A 74 -9.11 -1.36 -13.96
CA LYS A 74 -10.23 -1.07 -14.88
C LYS A 74 -10.10 -1.86 -16.17
N VAL A 75 -8.92 -1.92 -16.75
CA VAL A 75 -8.66 -2.68 -17.97
C VAL A 75 -8.82 -4.18 -17.72
N LEU A 76 -8.30 -4.72 -16.62
CA LEU A 76 -8.49 -6.12 -16.25
C LEU A 76 -9.98 -6.50 -16.10
N GLN A 77 -10.76 -5.63 -15.47
CA GLN A 77 -12.21 -5.83 -15.33
C GLN A 77 -12.93 -5.87 -16.70
N MET A 78 -12.50 -5.04 -17.66
CA MET A 78 -13.03 -5.05 -19.02
C MET A 78 -12.68 -6.33 -19.78
N GLU A 79 -11.52 -6.93 -19.50
CA GLU A 79 -11.11 -8.24 -20.00
C GLU A 79 -11.81 -9.42 -19.26
N GLY A 80 -12.75 -9.11 -18.36
CA GLY A 80 -13.53 -10.12 -17.62
C GLY A 80 -12.76 -10.78 -16.46
N VAL A 81 -11.62 -10.22 -16.05
CA VAL A 81 -10.85 -10.75 -14.92
C VAL A 81 -11.47 -10.29 -13.62
N THR A 82 -11.88 -11.23 -12.77
CA THR A 82 -12.48 -10.98 -11.46
C THR A 82 -11.63 -11.58 -10.33
N ALA A 83 -11.86 -11.15 -9.12
CA ALA A 83 -11.24 -11.70 -7.92
C ALA A 83 -12.28 -12.04 -6.84
N ASP A 84 -11.92 -12.96 -5.93
CA ASP A 84 -12.72 -13.32 -4.76
C ASP A 84 -12.37 -12.43 -3.57
N ALA A 85 -11.15 -11.88 -3.55
CA ALA A 85 -10.70 -10.94 -2.53
C ALA A 85 -9.69 -9.92 -3.08
N ALA A 86 -9.53 -8.82 -2.36
CA ALA A 86 -8.56 -7.78 -2.65
C ALA A 86 -7.86 -7.35 -1.36
N ALA A 87 -6.54 -7.14 -1.44
CA ALA A 87 -5.72 -6.59 -0.39
C ALA A 87 -4.68 -5.63 -0.97
N GLY A 88 -4.28 -4.64 -0.20
CA GLY A 88 -3.25 -3.70 -0.65
C GLY A 88 -2.34 -3.29 0.50
N LEU A 89 -1.08 -2.99 0.21
CA LEU A 89 -0.12 -2.58 1.20
C LEU A 89 -0.17 -1.07 1.39
N SER A 90 -0.55 -0.60 2.58
CA SER A 90 -0.61 0.83 2.93
C SER A 90 -1.50 1.63 1.97
N LEU A 91 -0.92 2.43 1.05
CA LEU A 91 -1.70 3.15 0.03
C LEU A 91 -2.49 2.19 -0.87
N GLY A 92 -1.95 1.02 -1.18
CA GLY A 92 -2.61 0.00 -2.00
C GLY A 92 -3.93 -0.52 -1.39
N GLU A 93 -4.15 -0.35 -0.08
CA GLU A 93 -5.45 -0.66 0.54
C GLU A 93 -6.59 0.16 -0.08
N TYR A 94 -6.31 1.37 -0.58
CA TYR A 94 -7.29 2.20 -1.30
C TYR A 94 -7.61 1.65 -2.70
N ALA A 95 -6.67 1.00 -3.36
CA ALA A 95 -6.96 0.27 -4.60
C ALA A 95 -7.76 -1.02 -4.33
N ALA A 96 -7.51 -1.70 -3.20
CA ALA A 96 -8.35 -2.82 -2.77
C ALA A 96 -9.79 -2.37 -2.45
N ILE A 97 -9.97 -1.19 -1.88
CA ILE A 97 -11.28 -0.53 -1.67
C ILE A 97 -12.00 -0.30 -2.99
N LEU A 98 -11.29 0.17 -4.04
CA LEU A 98 -11.86 0.31 -5.38
C LEU A 98 -12.23 -1.04 -5.99
N ALA A 99 -11.36 -2.04 -5.88
CA ALA A 99 -11.62 -3.39 -6.38
C ALA A 99 -12.83 -4.06 -5.70
N ALA A 100 -13.03 -3.79 -4.42
CA ALA A 100 -14.15 -4.30 -3.62
C ALA A 100 -15.41 -3.41 -3.69
N GLU A 101 -15.40 -2.33 -4.48
CA GLU A 101 -16.50 -1.38 -4.65
C GLU A 101 -17.04 -0.82 -3.33
N VAL A 102 -16.15 -0.51 -2.41
CA VAL A 102 -16.47 0.00 -1.06
C VAL A 102 -16.83 1.49 -1.08
N MET A 103 -16.18 2.26 -1.96
CA MET A 103 -16.36 3.70 -2.12
C MET A 103 -16.39 4.08 -3.59
N GLU A 104 -17.02 5.22 -3.91
CA GLU A 104 -16.98 5.80 -5.26
C GLU A 104 -15.54 6.22 -5.61
N PRO A 105 -15.09 5.97 -6.86
CA PRO A 105 -13.71 6.27 -7.28
C PRO A 105 -13.28 7.72 -7.06
N SER A 106 -14.14 8.70 -7.31
CA SER A 106 -13.86 10.12 -7.07
C SER A 106 -13.55 10.43 -5.60
N ASP A 107 -14.27 9.76 -4.67
CA ASP A 107 -14.03 9.91 -3.24
C ASP A 107 -12.69 9.28 -2.84
N VAL A 108 -12.38 8.10 -3.38
CA VAL A 108 -11.11 7.40 -3.10
C VAL A 108 -9.91 8.22 -3.59
N PHE A 109 -9.97 8.81 -4.81
CA PHE A 109 -8.92 9.68 -5.32
C PHE A 109 -8.76 10.97 -4.49
N SER A 110 -9.87 11.58 -4.07
CA SER A 110 -9.83 12.75 -3.18
C SER A 110 -9.23 12.41 -1.82
N LEU A 111 -9.59 11.26 -1.24
CA LEU A 111 -9.08 10.79 0.05
C LEU A 111 -7.60 10.46 0.00
N ILE A 112 -7.13 9.75 -1.04
CA ILE A 112 -5.71 9.38 -1.12
C ILE A 112 -4.81 10.60 -1.31
N ARG A 113 -5.27 11.63 -2.06
CA ARG A 113 -4.57 12.90 -2.18
C ARG A 113 -4.43 13.57 -0.81
N LYS A 114 -5.50 13.65 -0.04
CA LYS A 114 -5.49 14.20 1.33
C LYS A 114 -4.61 13.37 2.26
N ARG A 115 -4.72 12.03 2.20
CA ARG A 115 -3.89 11.12 3.00
C ARG A 115 -2.41 11.36 2.77
N GLY A 116 -1.97 11.44 1.50
CA GLY A 116 -0.59 11.75 1.16
C GLY A 116 -0.13 13.10 1.74
N GLN A 117 -0.95 14.14 1.62
CA GLN A 117 -0.67 15.46 2.19
C GLN A 117 -0.60 15.44 3.72
N TYR A 118 -1.54 14.76 4.40
CA TYR A 118 -1.56 14.69 5.85
C TYR A 118 -0.35 13.92 6.38
N MET A 119 0.00 12.81 5.76
CA MET A 119 1.17 12.01 6.15
C MET A 119 2.48 12.76 5.91
N GLN A 120 2.65 13.43 4.77
CA GLN A 120 3.85 14.18 4.46
C GLN A 120 4.08 15.35 5.42
N ASN A 121 2.99 16.01 5.86
CA ASN A 121 3.05 17.21 6.70
C ASN A 121 2.96 16.93 8.20
N ALA A 122 2.69 15.68 8.62
CA ALA A 122 2.54 15.34 10.04
C ALA A 122 3.85 15.49 10.82
N VAL A 123 4.96 15.00 10.26
CA VAL A 123 6.30 15.10 10.83
C VAL A 123 7.26 15.51 9.71
N PRO A 124 7.35 16.80 9.41
CA PRO A 124 8.07 17.29 8.24
C PRO A 124 9.59 17.09 8.32
N THR A 125 10.14 16.91 9.52
CA THR A 125 11.57 16.66 9.75
C THR A 125 11.77 15.74 10.95
N GLY A 126 12.87 14.99 10.96
CA GLY A 126 13.27 14.18 12.12
C GLY A 126 12.61 12.80 12.22
N GLY A 127 11.79 12.40 11.26
CA GLY A 127 11.28 11.05 11.15
C GLY A 127 12.12 10.17 10.24
N ALA A 128 12.14 8.86 10.50
CA ALA A 128 12.87 7.89 9.69
C ALA A 128 12.17 6.54 9.64
N MET A 129 12.54 5.75 8.62
CA MET A 129 12.17 4.34 8.48
C MET A 129 13.38 3.53 8.02
N ALA A 130 13.47 2.27 8.46
CA ALA A 130 14.49 1.33 8.02
C ALA A 130 13.94 -0.08 7.82
N ALA A 131 14.35 -0.74 6.75
CA ALA A 131 14.01 -2.14 6.50
C ALA A 131 15.04 -3.06 7.19
N VAL A 132 14.57 -3.92 8.08
CA VAL A 132 15.35 -4.93 8.79
C VAL A 132 15.20 -6.25 8.05
N LEU A 133 16.33 -6.85 7.66
CA LEU A 133 16.37 -8.06 6.84
C LEU A 133 17.02 -9.22 7.62
N GLY A 134 16.40 -10.40 7.54
CA GLY A 134 16.94 -11.66 8.03
C GLY A 134 16.92 -11.79 9.56
N MET A 135 15.91 -11.26 10.22
CA MET A 135 15.68 -11.35 11.66
C MET A 135 14.20 -11.63 11.97
N ASP A 136 13.95 -12.30 13.08
CA ASP A 136 12.61 -12.63 13.56
C ASP A 136 11.90 -11.40 14.13
N ALA A 137 10.57 -11.34 13.96
CA ALA A 137 9.73 -10.24 14.41
C ALA A 137 9.87 -9.96 15.91
N ALA A 138 9.81 -11.01 16.74
CA ALA A 138 9.89 -10.88 18.21
C ALA A 138 11.21 -10.21 18.68
N VAL A 139 12.32 -10.44 17.96
CA VAL A 139 13.60 -9.80 18.29
C VAL A 139 13.55 -8.31 17.92
N ILE A 140 12.96 -7.99 16.75
CA ILE A 140 12.84 -6.60 16.28
C ILE A 140 11.92 -5.82 17.21
N GLU A 141 10.76 -6.37 17.57
CA GLU A 141 9.81 -5.78 18.51
C GLU A 141 10.48 -5.45 19.85
N LYS A 142 11.18 -6.44 20.41
CA LYS A 142 11.91 -6.26 21.67
C LYS A 142 12.95 -5.16 21.59
N VAL A 143 13.73 -5.09 20.52
CA VAL A 143 14.73 -4.01 20.33
C VAL A 143 14.05 -2.66 20.21
N CYS A 144 12.91 -2.55 19.50
CA CYS A 144 12.15 -1.32 19.44
C CYS A 144 11.66 -0.88 20.83
N GLU A 145 11.12 -1.81 21.64
CA GLU A 145 10.64 -1.54 23.00
C GLU A 145 11.76 -1.10 23.97
N GLU A 146 12.96 -1.70 23.84
CA GLU A 146 14.11 -1.41 24.69
C GLU A 146 14.91 -0.16 24.25
N THR A 147 14.64 0.36 23.03
CA THR A 147 15.34 1.51 22.49
C THR A 147 14.84 2.81 23.10
N ILE A 148 15.78 3.68 23.55
CA ILE A 148 15.44 5.02 24.05
C ILE A 148 14.92 5.90 22.91
N GLY A 149 13.73 6.50 23.08
CA GLY A 149 13.03 7.32 22.09
C GLY A 149 11.93 6.56 21.37
N GLU A 150 11.27 7.21 20.43
CA GLU A 150 10.09 6.66 19.77
C GLU A 150 10.49 5.89 18.50
N VAL A 151 10.49 4.56 18.57
CA VAL A 151 10.67 3.66 17.43
C VAL A 151 9.71 2.48 17.52
N PHE A 152 9.10 2.12 16.39
CA PHE A 152 8.01 1.16 16.30
C PHE A 152 8.20 0.24 15.07
N VAL A 153 7.48 -0.87 15.02
CA VAL A 153 7.34 -1.65 13.79
C VAL A 153 6.29 -0.99 12.90
N ALA A 154 6.70 -0.63 11.68
CA ALA A 154 5.81 -0.03 10.67
C ALA A 154 5.13 -1.09 9.80
N ASN A 155 5.87 -2.11 9.34
CA ASN A 155 5.35 -3.12 8.42
C ASN A 155 5.90 -4.50 8.75
N TYR A 156 4.99 -5.46 8.81
CA TYR A 156 5.31 -6.89 8.74
C TYR A 156 5.15 -7.34 7.28
N ASN A 157 6.22 -7.25 6.48
CA ASN A 157 6.12 -7.47 5.03
C ASN A 157 6.10 -8.96 4.64
N CYS A 158 7.03 -9.72 5.18
CA CYS A 158 7.14 -11.17 4.96
C CYS A 158 8.17 -11.76 5.94
N PRO A 159 8.29 -13.09 6.08
CA PRO A 159 9.32 -13.71 6.92
C PRO A 159 10.70 -13.15 6.64
N GLY A 160 11.34 -12.62 7.67
CA GLY A 160 12.67 -12.01 7.62
C GLY A 160 12.73 -10.64 6.90
N GLN A 161 11.62 -9.94 6.75
CA GLN A 161 11.61 -8.55 6.27
C GLN A 161 10.54 -7.71 6.97
N ILE A 162 10.98 -6.88 7.89
CA ILE A 162 10.16 -5.98 8.71
C ILE A 162 10.69 -4.56 8.55
N VAL A 163 9.82 -3.56 8.62
CA VAL A 163 10.21 -2.15 8.59
C VAL A 163 9.98 -1.55 9.96
N ILE A 164 10.98 -0.85 10.48
CA ILE A 164 10.89 -0.03 11.68
C ILE A 164 10.74 1.46 11.31
N THR A 165 10.11 2.23 12.18
CA THR A 165 9.75 3.63 11.95
C THR A 165 9.79 4.41 13.25
N GLY A 166 10.04 5.70 13.20
CA GLY A 166 10.05 6.54 14.41
C GLY A 166 10.86 7.81 14.25
N GLU A 167 11.31 8.36 15.39
CA GLU A 167 12.28 9.44 15.41
C GLU A 167 13.60 9.00 14.79
N GLN A 168 14.23 9.86 13.98
CA GLN A 168 15.49 9.54 13.30
C GLN A 168 16.52 8.97 14.27
N SER A 169 16.74 9.63 15.40
CA SER A 169 17.74 9.21 16.39
C SER A 169 17.41 7.89 17.09
N ALA A 170 16.12 7.56 17.25
CA ALA A 170 15.69 6.29 17.82
C ALA A 170 15.80 5.15 16.79
N VAL A 171 15.41 5.41 15.52
CA VAL A 171 15.60 4.47 14.41
C VAL A 171 17.08 4.15 14.19
N ASP A 172 17.96 5.15 14.30
CA ASP A 172 19.42 4.95 14.18
C ASP A 172 19.94 4.04 15.30
N ARG A 173 19.58 4.32 16.58
CA ARG A 173 19.95 3.45 17.73
C ARG A 173 19.41 2.03 17.58
N ALA A 174 18.12 1.88 17.26
CA ALA A 174 17.51 0.56 17.03
C ALA A 174 18.21 -0.18 15.88
N SER A 175 18.59 0.53 14.82
CA SER A 175 19.31 -0.06 13.67
C SER A 175 20.69 -0.61 14.06
N GLU A 176 21.41 0.06 14.94
CA GLU A 176 22.70 -0.42 15.48
C GLU A 176 22.49 -1.66 16.35
N SER A 177 21.56 -1.60 17.31
CA SER A 177 21.23 -2.72 18.19
C SER A 177 20.77 -3.96 17.39
N LEU A 178 19.96 -3.77 16.33
CA LEU A 178 19.52 -4.85 15.47
C LEU A 178 20.68 -5.50 14.68
N LYS A 179 21.65 -4.70 14.21
CA LYS A 179 22.87 -5.24 13.58
C LYS A 179 23.69 -6.07 14.56
N GLU A 180 23.89 -5.57 15.78
CA GLU A 180 24.58 -6.30 16.87
C GLU A 180 23.86 -7.58 17.26
N ALA A 181 22.52 -7.58 17.25
CA ALA A 181 21.69 -8.74 17.51
C ALA A 181 21.65 -9.75 16.34
N GLY A 182 22.32 -9.46 15.22
CA GLY A 182 22.49 -10.40 14.11
C GLY A 182 21.57 -10.18 12.90
N ALA A 183 20.94 -9.02 12.74
CA ALA A 183 20.22 -8.69 11.51
C ALA A 183 21.18 -8.74 10.30
N LYS A 184 20.78 -9.43 9.23
CA LYS A 184 21.61 -9.52 8.01
C LYS A 184 21.89 -8.17 7.37
N ARG A 185 20.89 -7.29 7.39
CA ARG A 185 20.98 -5.90 6.92
C ARG A 185 19.93 -5.05 7.62
N VAL A 186 20.25 -3.79 7.87
CA VAL A 186 19.29 -2.73 8.18
C VAL A 186 19.52 -1.62 7.17
N VAL A 187 18.50 -1.36 6.35
CA VAL A 187 18.58 -0.46 5.18
C VAL A 187 17.68 0.75 5.41
N PRO A 188 18.23 1.96 5.57
CA PRO A 188 17.42 3.17 5.63
C PRO A 188 16.54 3.32 4.39
N LEU A 189 15.29 3.73 4.57
CA LEU A 189 14.36 3.99 3.50
C LEU A 189 14.34 5.48 3.15
N LYS A 190 14.21 5.79 1.85
CA LYS A 190 14.06 7.17 1.36
C LYS A 190 12.59 7.57 1.47
N VAL A 191 12.17 8.00 2.66
CA VAL A 191 10.80 8.43 2.95
C VAL A 191 10.81 9.77 3.69
N SER A 192 9.70 10.51 3.60
CA SER A 192 9.57 11.85 4.16
C SER A 192 9.11 11.89 5.62
N GLY A 193 8.84 10.76 6.26
CA GLY A 193 8.34 10.75 7.63
C GLY A 193 8.25 9.36 8.27
N PRO A 194 7.92 9.32 9.59
CA PRO A 194 7.83 8.09 10.38
C PRO A 194 6.47 7.42 10.19
N PHE A 195 6.17 6.94 8.96
CA PHE A 195 4.88 6.39 8.60
C PHE A 195 4.53 5.14 9.40
N HIS A 196 3.24 4.92 9.61
CA HIS A 196 2.69 3.79 10.36
C HIS A 196 3.16 3.74 11.82
N SER A 197 3.25 4.91 12.45
CA SER A 197 3.58 5.06 13.86
C SER A 197 2.60 5.99 14.59
N PRO A 198 2.51 5.95 15.93
CA PRO A 198 1.71 6.88 16.72
C PRO A 198 2.06 8.36 16.47
N LEU A 199 3.25 8.65 15.96
CA LEU A 199 3.69 10.01 15.59
C LEU A 199 2.80 10.64 14.48
N LEU A 200 2.04 9.83 13.74
CA LEU A 200 1.11 10.28 12.70
C LEU A 200 -0.34 10.42 13.20
N GLN A 201 -0.59 10.43 14.50
CA GLN A 201 -1.95 10.49 15.05
C GLN A 201 -2.76 11.70 14.53
N GLU A 202 -2.11 12.86 14.37
CA GLU A 202 -2.78 14.06 13.81
C GLU A 202 -3.21 13.84 12.34
N ALA A 203 -2.39 13.16 11.53
CA ALA A 203 -2.75 12.80 10.16
C ALA A 203 -3.95 11.85 10.14
N GLY A 204 -3.97 10.86 11.03
CA GLY A 204 -5.12 9.96 11.21
C GLY A 204 -6.40 10.70 11.57
N GLN A 205 -6.35 11.66 12.49
CA GLN A 205 -7.51 12.48 12.87
C GLN A 205 -8.04 13.33 11.71
N LYS A 206 -7.15 13.96 10.95
CA LYS A 206 -7.53 14.71 9.74
C LYS A 206 -8.18 13.82 8.69
N LEU A 207 -7.68 12.60 8.52
CA LEU A 207 -8.25 11.61 7.61
C LEU A 207 -9.62 11.12 8.10
N SER A 208 -9.79 10.90 9.41
CA SER A 208 -11.10 10.58 10.01
C SER A 208 -12.15 11.63 9.68
N THR A 209 -11.81 12.91 9.86
CA THR A 209 -12.72 14.03 9.50
C THR A 209 -13.03 14.06 8.00
N ALA A 210 -12.06 13.74 7.15
CA ALA A 210 -12.30 13.68 5.71
C ALA A 210 -13.26 12.54 5.31
N LEU A 211 -13.20 11.42 6.04
CA LEU A 211 -14.05 10.24 5.81
C LEU A 211 -15.52 10.43 6.26
N GLU A 212 -15.83 11.38 7.17
CA GLU A 212 -17.19 11.63 7.62
C GLU A 212 -18.19 11.94 6.48
N LYS A 213 -17.67 12.51 5.39
CA LYS A 213 -18.48 12.95 4.23
C LYS A 213 -18.53 11.90 3.11
N VAL A 214 -17.84 10.79 3.26
CA VAL A 214 -17.73 9.75 2.24
C VAL A 214 -18.71 8.64 2.49
N GLN A 215 -19.43 8.24 1.46
CA GLN A 215 -20.28 7.06 1.51
C GLN A 215 -19.44 5.80 1.45
N ILE A 216 -19.58 4.93 2.44
CA ILE A 216 -18.89 3.63 2.49
C ILE A 216 -19.94 2.53 2.39
N SER A 217 -19.74 1.59 1.49
CA SER A 217 -20.62 0.47 1.23
C SER A 217 -20.00 -0.84 1.72
N THR A 218 -20.82 -1.86 1.91
CA THR A 218 -20.33 -3.22 2.14
C THR A 218 -19.53 -3.72 0.95
N PRO A 219 -18.31 -4.28 1.14
CA PRO A 219 -17.48 -4.82 0.09
C PRO A 219 -18.21 -5.90 -0.73
N LYS A 220 -18.07 -5.88 -2.05
CA LYS A 220 -18.65 -6.89 -2.95
C LYS A 220 -17.80 -8.15 -3.09
N ILE A 221 -16.51 -8.06 -2.80
CA ILE A 221 -15.56 -9.18 -2.69
C ILE A 221 -14.85 -9.08 -1.34
N GLY A 222 -14.12 -10.10 -0.94
CA GLY A 222 -13.35 -10.06 0.30
C GLY A 222 -12.41 -8.86 0.34
N TYR A 223 -12.52 -8.03 1.37
CA TYR A 223 -11.63 -6.90 1.65
C TYR A 223 -10.97 -7.10 3.01
N LEU A 224 -9.63 -7.00 3.07
CA LEU A 224 -8.86 -7.15 4.28
C LEU A 224 -8.18 -5.83 4.66
N SER A 225 -8.27 -5.49 5.96
CA SER A 225 -7.60 -4.29 6.49
C SER A 225 -6.16 -4.57 6.88
N ASN A 226 -5.27 -3.64 6.59
CA ASN A 226 -3.85 -3.70 7.00
C ASN A 226 -3.65 -3.76 8.53
N VAL A 227 -4.59 -3.17 9.30
CA VAL A 227 -4.50 -3.10 10.76
C VAL A 227 -4.82 -4.43 11.42
N THR A 228 -5.87 -5.10 10.95
CA THR A 228 -6.38 -6.34 11.57
C THR A 228 -5.92 -7.61 10.87
N ALA A 229 -5.40 -7.49 9.64
CA ALA A 229 -5.11 -8.62 8.76
C ALA A 229 -6.30 -9.58 8.58
N ASP A 230 -7.52 -9.07 8.70
CA ASP A 230 -8.74 -9.85 8.62
C ASP A 230 -9.77 -9.17 7.72
N TYR A 231 -10.77 -9.95 7.30
CA TYR A 231 -11.87 -9.45 6.49
C TYR A 231 -12.69 -8.42 7.25
N VAL A 232 -13.06 -7.35 6.56
CA VAL A 232 -13.93 -6.31 7.10
C VAL A 232 -15.08 -6.09 6.14
N THR A 233 -16.31 -6.34 6.63
CA THR A 233 -17.55 -6.22 5.85
C THR A 233 -18.43 -5.06 6.31
N ASP A 234 -18.25 -4.59 7.54
CA ASP A 234 -19.02 -3.48 8.12
C ASP A 234 -18.45 -2.14 7.65
N PRO A 235 -19.24 -1.29 6.96
CA PRO A 235 -18.84 0.04 6.50
C PRO A 235 -18.32 0.94 7.62
N GLU A 236 -18.92 0.93 8.80
CA GLU A 236 -18.49 1.77 9.92
C GLU A 236 -17.15 1.27 10.51
N LYS A 237 -16.93 -0.03 10.48
CA LYS A 237 -15.62 -0.59 10.84
C LYS A 237 -14.53 -0.19 9.84
N ILE A 238 -14.84 -0.22 8.53
CA ILE A 238 -13.92 0.27 7.49
C ILE A 238 -13.60 1.75 7.74
N ARG A 239 -14.63 2.60 7.96
CA ARG A 239 -14.48 4.02 8.28
C ARG A 239 -13.52 4.25 9.45
N SER A 240 -13.64 3.44 10.50
CA SER A 240 -12.82 3.57 11.71
C SER A 240 -11.39 3.07 11.53
N LEU A 241 -11.15 2.05 10.68
CA LEU A 241 -9.84 1.43 10.51
C LEU A 241 -8.91 2.22 9.58
N LEU A 242 -9.42 2.90 8.56
CA LEU A 242 -8.59 3.66 7.62
C LEU A 242 -7.76 4.78 8.26
N PRO A 243 -8.29 5.60 9.20
CA PRO A 243 -7.47 6.55 9.96
C PRO A 243 -6.44 5.87 10.86
N VAL A 244 -6.82 4.75 11.47
CA VAL A 244 -5.94 3.95 12.34
C VAL A 244 -4.77 3.37 11.55
N GLN A 245 -4.98 2.94 10.31
CA GLN A 245 -3.95 2.41 9.42
C GLN A 245 -2.74 3.37 9.24
N VAL A 246 -2.99 4.68 9.26
CA VAL A 246 -1.93 5.70 9.12
C VAL A 246 -0.97 5.69 10.31
N CYS A 247 -1.48 5.32 11.50
CA CYS A 247 -0.78 5.40 12.79
C CYS A 247 -0.31 4.04 13.33
N HIS A 248 -0.66 2.93 12.66
CA HIS A 248 -0.41 1.58 13.14
C HIS A 248 0.31 0.74 12.09
N SER A 249 0.91 -0.33 12.57
CA SER A 249 1.63 -1.29 11.72
C SER A 249 0.75 -1.87 10.61
N VAL A 250 1.35 -2.05 9.44
CA VAL A 250 0.77 -2.78 8.32
C VAL A 250 1.08 -4.27 8.48
N CYS A 251 0.06 -5.07 8.72
CA CYS A 251 0.16 -6.52 8.92
C CYS A 251 0.07 -7.28 7.58
N TRP A 252 0.96 -6.97 6.62
CA TRP A 252 0.89 -7.55 5.26
C TRP A 252 1.12 -9.06 5.24
N GLN A 253 2.14 -9.56 5.94
CA GLN A 253 2.40 -10.99 6.04
C GLN A 253 1.17 -11.74 6.55
N GLN A 254 0.59 -11.29 7.64
CA GLN A 254 -0.58 -11.90 8.26
C GLN A 254 -1.80 -11.83 7.34
N THR A 255 -1.97 -10.74 6.57
CA THR A 255 -3.03 -10.61 5.56
C THR A 255 -2.91 -11.70 4.48
N ILE A 256 -1.70 -11.92 3.96
CA ILE A 256 -1.46 -12.96 2.94
C ILE A 256 -1.63 -14.36 3.53
N GLU A 257 -1.11 -14.62 4.73
CA GLU A 257 -1.27 -15.89 5.43
C GLU A 257 -2.75 -16.22 5.68
N ARG A 258 -3.57 -15.21 6.05
CA ARG A 258 -5.01 -15.34 6.21
C ARG A 258 -5.70 -15.72 4.90
N LEU A 259 -5.40 -15.05 3.80
CA LEU A 259 -5.97 -15.34 2.48
C LEU A 259 -5.63 -16.77 2.01
N ILE A 260 -4.38 -17.20 2.21
CA ILE A 260 -3.94 -18.56 1.89
C ILE A 260 -4.68 -19.59 2.76
N ALA A 261 -4.83 -19.34 4.05
CA ALA A 261 -5.56 -20.22 4.98
C ALA A 261 -7.04 -20.37 4.60
N ASP A 262 -7.64 -19.35 3.99
CA ASP A 262 -9.02 -19.36 3.48
C ASP A 262 -9.14 -20.01 2.08
N GLY A 263 -8.03 -20.57 1.56
CA GLY A 263 -7.98 -21.34 0.32
C GLY A 263 -7.79 -20.49 -0.93
N CYS A 264 -7.28 -19.26 -0.82
CA CYS A 264 -6.87 -18.48 -1.98
C CYS A 264 -5.55 -19.05 -2.52
N ASP A 265 -5.51 -19.35 -3.82
CA ASP A 265 -4.41 -20.08 -4.48
C ASP A 265 -3.88 -19.38 -5.74
N GLU A 266 -4.51 -18.29 -6.18
CA GLU A 266 -4.04 -17.45 -7.28
C GLU A 266 -3.99 -15.99 -6.84
N PHE A 267 -2.81 -15.36 -6.96
CA PHE A 267 -2.59 -13.97 -6.59
C PHE A 267 -2.12 -13.17 -7.80
N VAL A 268 -2.66 -11.95 -7.95
CA VAL A 268 -2.31 -11.04 -9.04
C VAL A 268 -1.93 -9.70 -8.45
N GLU A 269 -0.65 -9.33 -8.56
CA GLU A 269 -0.19 -8.00 -8.22
C GLU A 269 -0.49 -7.04 -9.36
N ILE A 270 -1.27 -5.99 -9.08
CA ILE A 270 -1.75 -4.99 -10.04
C ILE A 270 -1.11 -3.66 -9.71
N GLY A 271 -0.25 -3.16 -10.57
CA GLY A 271 0.44 -1.89 -10.38
C GLY A 271 1.95 -1.96 -10.58
N PRO A 272 2.65 -0.84 -10.29
CA PRO A 272 4.09 -0.71 -10.54
C PRO A 272 4.94 -1.69 -9.74
N GLY A 273 5.89 -2.33 -10.41
CA GLY A 273 6.90 -3.18 -9.79
C GLY A 273 6.45 -4.62 -9.50
N LYS A 274 7.17 -5.31 -8.62
CA LYS A 274 6.99 -6.74 -8.26
C LYS A 274 7.25 -6.98 -6.78
N THR A 275 6.98 -6.00 -5.96
CA THR A 275 7.31 -6.01 -4.53
C THR A 275 6.48 -7.04 -3.77
N LEU A 276 5.16 -7.05 -3.98
CA LEU A 276 4.26 -7.96 -3.29
C LEU A 276 4.41 -9.40 -3.76
N SER A 277 4.66 -9.61 -5.05
CA SER A 277 5.04 -10.92 -5.62
C SER A 277 6.32 -11.45 -4.97
N GLY A 278 7.28 -10.56 -4.69
CA GLY A 278 8.50 -10.91 -3.95
C GLY A 278 8.23 -11.31 -2.50
N PHE A 279 7.32 -10.62 -1.81
CA PHE A 279 6.90 -10.95 -0.45
C PHE A 279 6.13 -12.27 -0.40
N LEU A 280 5.17 -12.45 -1.30
CA LEU A 280 4.38 -13.68 -1.40
C LEU A 280 5.28 -14.92 -1.56
N ARG A 281 6.30 -14.86 -2.43
CA ARG A 281 7.27 -15.96 -2.59
C ARG A 281 8.06 -16.30 -1.33
N LYS A 282 8.25 -15.35 -0.41
CA LYS A 282 8.89 -15.60 0.89
C LYS A 282 7.90 -16.17 1.90
N ILE A 283 6.62 -15.82 1.79
CA ILE A 283 5.55 -16.34 2.64
C ILE A 283 5.19 -17.77 2.20
N ASN A 284 4.91 -17.95 0.90
CA ASN A 284 4.60 -19.28 0.34
C ASN A 284 5.03 -19.36 -1.14
N ARG A 285 5.96 -20.28 -1.44
CA ARG A 285 6.52 -20.45 -2.80
C ARG A 285 5.63 -21.25 -3.74
N GLU A 286 4.66 -21.97 -3.21
CA GLU A 286 3.77 -22.86 -3.98
C GLU A 286 2.58 -22.11 -4.57
N ILE A 287 2.29 -20.90 -4.06
CA ILE A 287 1.17 -20.07 -4.51
C ILE A 287 1.48 -19.47 -5.88
N LYS A 288 0.52 -19.61 -6.80
CA LYS A 288 0.59 -18.96 -8.12
C LYS A 288 0.50 -17.45 -7.97
N CYS A 289 1.46 -16.74 -8.54
CA CYS A 289 1.51 -15.30 -8.53
C CYS A 289 1.81 -14.74 -9.93
N SER A 290 0.96 -13.83 -10.38
CA SER A 290 1.16 -13.03 -11.59
C SER A 290 1.35 -11.56 -11.19
N ASN A 291 2.02 -10.78 -12.05
CA ASN A 291 2.18 -9.34 -11.86
C ASN A 291 1.79 -8.63 -13.16
N ILE A 292 1.06 -7.54 -13.05
CA ILE A 292 0.59 -6.72 -14.18
C ILE A 292 0.98 -5.28 -13.94
N ASP A 293 2.10 -4.88 -14.52
CA ASP A 293 2.65 -3.54 -14.51
C ASP A 293 2.61 -2.91 -15.90
N LYS A 294 2.76 -3.73 -16.95
CA LYS A 294 2.86 -3.30 -18.34
C LYS A 294 1.87 -4.02 -19.26
N LEU A 295 1.62 -3.47 -20.44
CA LEU A 295 0.73 -4.10 -21.43
C LEU A 295 1.17 -5.53 -21.81
N GLU A 296 2.47 -5.79 -21.82
CA GLU A 296 2.98 -7.13 -22.11
C GLU A 296 2.56 -8.13 -21.02
N ASP A 297 2.53 -7.71 -19.75
CA ASP A 297 2.08 -8.55 -18.63
C ASP A 297 0.58 -8.86 -18.75
N LEU A 298 -0.23 -7.84 -19.10
CA LEU A 298 -1.66 -8.03 -19.35
C LEU A 298 -1.88 -9.05 -20.46
N LYS A 299 -1.23 -8.89 -21.63
CA LYS A 299 -1.37 -9.81 -22.76
C LYS A 299 -0.99 -11.24 -22.42
N LYS A 300 0.04 -11.44 -21.59
CA LYS A 300 0.43 -12.78 -21.10
C LYS A 300 -0.57 -13.38 -20.12
N TYR A 301 -1.28 -12.53 -19.39
CA TYR A 301 -2.20 -12.95 -18.35
C TYR A 301 -3.58 -13.34 -18.92
N VAL A 302 -4.08 -12.58 -19.90
CA VAL A 302 -5.42 -12.79 -20.48
C VAL A 302 -5.42 -13.62 -21.78
N GLY A 303 -4.28 -13.73 -22.48
CA GLY A 303 -4.10 -14.50 -23.73
C GLY A 303 -3.71 -15.91 -23.45
#